data_a3267177004f506f46ab5225565ca1f3
#
_entry.id   a3267177004f506f46ab5225565ca1f3
#
_cell.length_a   1.000
_cell.length_b   1.000
_cell.length_c   1.000
_cell.angle_alpha   90.00
_cell.angle_beta   90.00
_cell.angle_gamma   90.00
#
_symmetry.space_group_name_H-M   'P 1'
#
loop_
_entity.id
_entity.type
_entity.pdbx_description
1 polymer ?
#
loop_
_entity_poly.entity_id
_entity_poly.type
_entity_poly.pdbx_seq_one_letter_code
_entity_poly.pdbx_strand_id
1 'polypeptide(L)'
;KKEIKEQQSQEHKTKRVTSSELEKILYEALPVLDHGFVRVVDYMGDDSSIVQSARVSYGKGTKKVSTDEGLIKYLMRHWHSTPFEMCEIKYHVKLPIFIARQWIRHRTANVNEYSARYSILDKEFYLPENNNLAAQSTSNRQGRGDVLEGEQAKEVLDLLKHDAERTYANYEKMLNQRYDGSTIDENKKGLARELA
;
A
#
# COMPACT_ATOMS: atom_id res chain seq x y z
N LYS A 1 3.53 -2.19 -18.01
CA LYS A 1 2.17 -2.02 -18.61
C LYS A 1 1.77 -3.16 -19.57
N LYS A 2 2.67 -3.71 -20.39
CA LYS A 2 2.38 -4.83 -21.31
C LYS A 2 2.07 -6.11 -20.53
N GLU A 3 2.95 -6.49 -19.60
CA GLU A 3 2.79 -7.67 -18.74
C GLU A 3 1.51 -7.62 -17.89
N ILE A 4 1.12 -6.44 -17.40
CA ILE A 4 -0.13 -6.26 -16.66
C ILE A 4 -1.34 -6.57 -17.55
N LYS A 5 -1.34 -6.08 -18.79
CA LYS A 5 -2.42 -6.36 -19.74
C LYS A 5 -2.47 -7.84 -20.13
N GLU A 6 -1.33 -8.48 -20.27
CA GLU A 6 -1.24 -9.93 -20.52
C GLU A 6 -1.81 -10.72 -19.35
N GLN A 7 -1.49 -10.35 -18.10
CA GLN A 7 -2.06 -10.98 -16.91
C GLN A 7 -3.59 -10.77 -16.82
N GLN A 8 -4.08 -9.56 -17.07
CA GLN A 8 -5.51 -9.26 -17.07
C GLN A 8 -6.30 -9.97 -18.16
N SER A 9 -5.65 -10.34 -19.28
CA SER A 9 -6.29 -11.05 -20.39
C SER A 9 -6.29 -12.57 -20.23
N GLN A 10 -5.62 -13.12 -19.21
CA GLN A 10 -5.60 -14.56 -18.97
C GLN A 10 -6.88 -15.01 -18.29
N GLU A 11 -7.57 -15.96 -18.90
CA GLU A 11 -8.73 -16.62 -18.30
C GLU A 11 -8.34 -17.99 -17.76
N HIS A 12 -8.64 -18.22 -16.50
CA HIS A 12 -8.39 -19.49 -15.84
C HIS A 12 -9.69 -20.12 -15.35
N LYS A 13 -9.92 -21.39 -15.71
CA LYS A 13 -11.00 -22.16 -15.10
C LYS A 13 -10.64 -22.47 -13.65
N THR A 14 -11.42 -21.96 -12.73
CA THR A 14 -11.24 -22.24 -11.30
C THR A 14 -12.53 -22.80 -10.68
N LYS A 15 -12.37 -23.67 -9.67
CA LYS A 15 -13.47 -24.12 -8.81
C LYS A 15 -13.61 -23.27 -7.54
N ARG A 16 -12.72 -22.30 -7.35
CA ARG A 16 -12.80 -21.37 -6.22
C ARG A 16 -13.88 -20.33 -6.47
N VAL A 17 -14.43 -19.82 -5.38
CA VAL A 17 -15.34 -18.68 -5.41
C VAL A 17 -14.58 -17.44 -5.90
N THR A 18 -15.22 -16.66 -6.75
CA THR A 18 -14.67 -15.40 -7.28
C THR A 18 -15.65 -14.26 -7.03
N SER A 19 -15.10 -13.07 -6.75
CA SER A 19 -15.85 -11.83 -6.65
C SER A 19 -15.78 -11.08 -7.97
N SER A 20 -16.91 -10.91 -8.65
CA SER A 20 -16.97 -10.25 -9.96
C SER A 20 -16.43 -8.81 -9.93
N GLU A 21 -16.56 -8.12 -8.80
CA GLU A 21 -16.08 -6.74 -8.66
C GLU A 21 -14.56 -6.70 -8.45
N LEU A 22 -13.99 -7.65 -7.70
CA LEU A 22 -12.54 -7.76 -7.56
C LEU A 22 -11.87 -8.20 -8.87
N GLU A 23 -12.50 -9.12 -9.61
CA GLU A 23 -11.99 -9.55 -10.93
C GLU A 23 -11.84 -8.40 -11.91
N LYS A 24 -12.73 -7.40 -11.87
CA LYS A 24 -12.65 -6.21 -12.74
C LYS A 24 -11.43 -5.33 -12.46
N ILE A 25 -10.96 -5.31 -11.22
CA ILE A 25 -9.87 -4.42 -10.78
C ILE A 25 -8.55 -5.17 -10.49
N LEU A 26 -8.50 -6.49 -10.70
CA LEU A 26 -7.26 -7.25 -10.53
C LEU A 26 -6.13 -6.63 -11.36
N TYR A 27 -4.97 -6.48 -10.73
CA TYR A 27 -3.75 -5.89 -11.31
C TYR A 27 -3.86 -4.42 -11.73
N GLU A 28 -5.02 -3.78 -11.59
CA GLU A 28 -5.16 -2.36 -11.84
C GLU A 28 -4.51 -1.55 -10.71
N ALA A 29 -3.60 -0.65 -11.05
CA ALA A 29 -3.00 0.27 -10.09
C ALA A 29 -3.94 1.47 -9.89
N LEU A 30 -4.61 1.51 -8.76
CA LEU A 30 -5.43 2.63 -8.32
C LEU A 30 -4.49 3.70 -7.75
N PRO A 31 -4.33 4.87 -8.40
CA PRO A 31 -3.34 5.87 -7.99
C PRO A 31 -3.73 6.50 -6.65
N VAL A 32 -2.73 6.81 -5.85
CA VAL A 32 -2.86 7.52 -4.58
C VAL A 32 -1.86 8.65 -4.57
N LEU A 33 -2.33 9.88 -4.57
CA LEU A 33 -1.51 11.08 -4.70
C LEU A 33 -0.67 11.06 -5.99
N ASP A 34 0.60 11.48 -5.91
CA ASP A 34 1.50 11.63 -7.06
C ASP A 34 2.18 10.33 -7.50
N HIS A 35 2.80 9.60 -6.57
CA HIS A 35 3.62 8.42 -6.85
C HIS A 35 3.07 7.12 -6.26
N GLY A 36 2.09 7.22 -5.36
CA GLY A 36 1.51 6.08 -4.67
C GLY A 36 0.47 5.32 -5.50
N PHE A 37 0.23 4.08 -5.12
CA PHE A 37 -0.89 3.31 -5.64
C PHE A 37 -1.28 2.18 -4.69
N VAL A 38 -2.51 1.71 -4.83
CA VAL A 38 -2.99 0.44 -4.29
C VAL A 38 -3.45 -0.43 -5.45
N ARG A 39 -3.08 -1.71 -5.42
CA ARG A 39 -3.44 -2.70 -6.44
C ARG A 39 -3.86 -3.99 -5.76
N VAL A 40 -4.99 -4.54 -6.16
CA VAL A 40 -5.37 -5.91 -5.79
C VAL A 40 -4.62 -6.88 -6.70
N VAL A 41 -3.90 -7.83 -6.12
CA VAL A 41 -3.13 -8.82 -6.89
C VAL A 41 -3.64 -10.24 -6.71
N ASP A 42 -4.38 -10.50 -5.63
CA ASP A 42 -4.96 -11.81 -5.33
C ASP A 42 -6.01 -11.66 -4.22
N TYR A 43 -6.93 -12.61 -4.10
CA TYR A 43 -7.88 -12.65 -3.00
C TYR A 43 -8.40 -14.07 -2.77
N MET A 44 -8.96 -14.30 -1.59
CA MET A 44 -9.59 -15.55 -1.19
C MET A 44 -10.98 -15.28 -0.62
N GLY A 45 -11.98 -15.94 -1.17
CA GLY A 45 -13.36 -15.86 -0.69
C GLY A 45 -14.16 -14.68 -1.26
N ASP A 46 -15.43 -14.67 -0.87
CA ASP A 46 -16.41 -13.61 -1.13
C ASP A 46 -17.42 -13.56 0.04
N ASP A 47 -18.48 -12.78 -0.09
CA ASP A 47 -19.53 -12.66 0.94
C ASP A 47 -20.15 -14.02 1.30
N SER A 48 -20.27 -14.95 0.35
CA SER A 48 -20.80 -16.29 0.61
C SER A 48 -19.84 -17.11 1.51
N SER A 49 -18.55 -16.89 1.42
CA SER A 49 -17.55 -17.55 2.26
C SER A 49 -17.68 -17.12 3.73
N ILE A 50 -17.98 -15.86 4.01
CA ILE A 50 -18.27 -15.35 5.35
C ILE A 50 -19.48 -16.07 5.94
N VAL A 51 -20.56 -16.16 5.16
CA VAL A 51 -21.80 -16.79 5.58
C VAL A 51 -21.63 -18.29 5.80
N GLN A 52 -20.91 -18.97 4.93
CA GLN A 52 -20.58 -20.40 5.08
C GLN A 52 -19.82 -20.64 6.38
N SER A 53 -18.80 -19.83 6.64
CA SER A 53 -18.00 -19.91 7.86
C SER A 53 -18.85 -19.74 9.12
N ALA A 54 -19.70 -18.71 9.15
CA ALA A 54 -20.61 -18.50 10.27
C ALA A 54 -21.57 -19.68 10.51
N ARG A 55 -22.07 -20.29 9.43
CA ARG A 55 -23.04 -21.41 9.50
C ARG A 55 -22.42 -22.75 9.90
N VAL A 56 -21.11 -22.90 9.77
CA VAL A 56 -20.39 -24.10 10.27
C VAL A 56 -20.71 -24.34 11.75
N SER A 57 -20.81 -23.29 12.55
CA SER A 57 -21.14 -23.38 13.98
C SER A 57 -22.52 -24.02 14.26
N TYR A 58 -23.42 -24.03 13.28
CA TYR A 58 -24.76 -24.63 13.42
C TYR A 58 -24.90 -26.01 12.75
N GLY A 59 -23.84 -26.50 12.07
CA GLY A 59 -23.85 -27.79 11.40
C GLY A 59 -24.87 -27.94 10.25
N LYS A 60 -25.49 -26.86 9.77
CA LYS A 60 -26.61 -26.89 8.81
C LYS A 60 -26.25 -26.49 7.38
N GLY A 61 -24.98 -26.28 7.07
CA GLY A 61 -24.55 -25.88 5.73
C GLY A 61 -25.17 -24.56 5.22
N THR A 62 -24.90 -24.24 3.97
CA THR A 62 -25.31 -22.98 3.33
C THR A 62 -26.80 -23.02 2.99
N LYS A 63 -27.57 -22.03 3.44
CA LYS A 63 -28.89 -21.71 2.93
C LYS A 63 -28.81 -20.59 1.88
N LYS A 64 -29.87 -20.36 1.12
CA LYS A 64 -29.93 -19.45 -0.03
C LYS A 64 -29.30 -18.06 0.20
N VAL A 65 -28.66 -17.55 -0.83
CA VAL A 65 -27.92 -16.27 -0.93
C VAL A 65 -28.69 -15.04 -0.46
N SER A 66 -30.02 -15.02 -0.65
CA SER A 66 -30.87 -13.83 -0.30
C SER A 66 -30.99 -13.51 1.19
N THR A 67 -30.57 -14.41 2.08
CA THR A 67 -30.57 -14.17 3.54
C THR A 67 -29.17 -13.80 4.07
N ASP A 68 -28.20 -13.77 3.22
CA ASP A 68 -26.79 -13.72 3.59
C ASP A 68 -26.35 -12.30 3.95
N GLU A 69 -26.84 -11.27 3.26
CA GLU A 69 -26.55 -9.87 3.58
C GLU A 69 -27.00 -9.49 4.99
N GLY A 70 -28.19 -9.94 5.40
CA GLY A 70 -28.68 -9.71 6.76
C GLY A 70 -27.78 -10.35 7.82
N LEU A 71 -27.28 -11.56 7.55
CA LEU A 71 -26.35 -12.25 8.46
C LEU A 71 -25.00 -11.53 8.53
N ILE A 72 -24.44 -11.12 7.40
CA ILE A 72 -23.18 -10.36 7.37
C ILE A 72 -23.30 -9.07 8.18
N LYS A 73 -24.37 -8.30 7.96
CA LYS A 73 -24.65 -7.07 8.74
C LYS A 73 -24.82 -7.35 10.25
N TYR A 74 -25.47 -8.47 10.61
CA TYR A 74 -25.57 -8.89 12.01
C TYR A 74 -24.20 -9.21 12.60
N LEU A 75 -23.39 -10.01 11.93
CA LEU A 75 -22.04 -10.38 12.37
C LEU A 75 -21.15 -9.15 12.57
N MET A 76 -21.17 -8.21 11.61
CA MET A 76 -20.46 -6.92 11.72
C MET A 76 -20.89 -6.11 12.93
N ARG A 77 -22.20 -5.95 13.11
CA ARG A 77 -22.77 -5.15 14.22
C ARG A 77 -22.42 -5.71 15.59
N HIS A 78 -22.31 -7.03 15.69
CA HIS A 78 -22.05 -7.73 16.95
C HIS A 78 -20.57 -8.15 17.11
N TRP A 79 -19.68 -7.65 16.27
CA TRP A 79 -18.23 -7.89 16.36
C TRP A 79 -17.82 -9.37 16.28
N HIS A 80 -18.57 -10.17 15.54
CA HIS A 80 -18.18 -11.54 15.22
C HIS A 80 -17.13 -11.54 14.10
N SER A 81 -15.85 -11.39 14.44
CA SER A 81 -14.76 -11.20 13.47
C SER A 81 -14.36 -12.47 12.72
N THR A 82 -14.31 -13.61 13.39
CA THR A 82 -13.81 -14.86 12.84
C THR A 82 -14.37 -15.26 11.47
N PRO A 83 -15.67 -15.13 11.16
CA PRO A 83 -16.19 -15.43 9.83
C PRO A 83 -15.57 -14.57 8.72
N PHE A 84 -15.22 -13.30 9.02
CA PHE A 84 -14.58 -12.38 8.08
C PHE A 84 -13.11 -12.72 7.84
N GLU A 85 -12.44 -13.35 8.80
CA GLU A 85 -11.05 -13.81 8.68
C GLU A 85 -10.89 -14.98 7.70
N MET A 86 -12.00 -15.55 7.21
CA MET A 86 -12.02 -16.56 6.15
C MET A 86 -11.94 -15.95 4.74
N CYS A 87 -11.86 -14.64 4.64
CA CYS A 87 -11.64 -13.90 3.40
C CYS A 87 -10.37 -13.04 3.53
N GLU A 88 -9.56 -13.06 2.51
CA GLU A 88 -8.31 -12.30 2.47
C GLU A 88 -8.18 -11.55 1.14
N ILE A 89 -7.54 -10.38 1.18
CA ILE A 89 -7.18 -9.64 -0.03
C ILE A 89 -5.68 -9.36 0.02
N LYS A 90 -4.98 -9.72 -1.06
CA LYS A 90 -3.56 -9.41 -1.22
C LYS A 90 -3.40 -8.12 -2.01
N TYR A 91 -2.77 -7.15 -1.40
CA TYR A 91 -2.48 -5.86 -2.01
C TYR A 91 -1.00 -5.73 -2.37
N HIS A 92 -0.74 -5.11 -3.51
CA HIS A 92 0.53 -4.48 -3.80
C HIS A 92 0.36 -2.97 -3.60
N VAL A 93 1.14 -2.40 -2.71
CA VAL A 93 0.99 -0.99 -2.31
C VAL A 93 2.32 -0.27 -2.47
N LYS A 94 2.29 0.93 -3.06
CA LYS A 94 3.40 1.86 -3.07
C LYS A 94 3.02 3.06 -2.21
N LEU A 95 3.84 3.34 -1.20
CA LEU A 95 3.57 4.39 -0.22
C LEU A 95 4.89 4.90 0.40
N PRO A 96 4.89 6.12 0.98
CA PRO A 96 6.04 6.62 1.72
C PRO A 96 6.39 5.74 2.94
N ILE A 97 7.67 5.63 3.27
CA ILE A 97 8.15 4.79 4.37
C ILE A 97 7.54 5.16 5.72
N PHE A 98 7.29 6.44 5.99
CA PHE A 98 6.69 6.86 7.25
C PHE A 98 5.23 6.41 7.39
N ILE A 99 4.48 6.26 6.29
CA ILE A 99 3.16 5.64 6.27
C ILE A 99 3.28 4.12 6.46
N ALA A 100 4.23 3.47 5.76
CA ALA A 100 4.47 2.04 5.91
C ALA A 100 4.77 1.66 7.36
N ARG A 101 5.56 2.47 8.07
CA ARG A 101 5.88 2.27 9.49
C ARG A 101 4.66 2.32 10.41
N GLN A 102 3.65 3.09 10.08
CA GLN A 102 2.36 3.08 10.80
C GLN A 102 1.54 1.83 10.42
N TRP A 103 1.47 1.51 9.14
CA TRP A 103 0.64 0.41 8.66
C TRP A 103 1.12 -0.96 9.13
N ILE A 104 2.43 -1.22 9.14
CA ILE A 104 3.03 -2.49 9.56
C ILE A 104 2.74 -2.84 11.04
N ARG A 105 2.23 -1.88 11.84
CA ARG A 105 1.80 -2.13 13.22
C ARG A 105 0.47 -2.90 13.30
N HIS A 106 -0.29 -2.98 12.23
CA HIS A 106 -1.47 -3.82 12.10
C HIS A 106 -1.06 -5.25 11.77
N ARG A 107 -0.86 -6.07 12.81
CA ARG A 107 -0.17 -7.37 12.74
C ARG A 107 -1.03 -8.53 12.23
N THR A 108 -2.29 -8.31 11.91
CA THR A 108 -3.16 -9.35 11.33
C THR A 108 -2.84 -9.64 9.88
N ALA A 109 -2.10 -8.76 9.21
CA ALA A 109 -1.66 -8.94 7.83
C ALA A 109 -0.25 -9.55 7.75
N ASN A 110 -0.03 -10.41 6.75
CA ASN A 110 1.30 -10.79 6.30
C ASN A 110 1.88 -9.68 5.42
N VAL A 111 3.14 -9.35 5.60
CA VAL A 111 3.79 -8.25 4.90
C VAL A 111 5.11 -8.74 4.28
N ASN A 112 5.31 -8.39 3.00
CA ASN A 112 6.61 -8.45 2.34
C ASN A 112 6.95 -7.07 1.81
N GLU A 113 8.16 -6.60 2.09
CA GLU A 113 8.58 -5.24 1.83
C GLU A 113 9.73 -5.21 0.82
N TYR A 114 9.74 -4.21 -0.05
CA TYR A 114 10.84 -3.92 -0.95
C TYR A 114 12.13 -3.67 -0.16
N SER A 115 13.25 -4.26 -0.60
CA SER A 115 14.50 -4.19 0.14
C SER A 115 15.54 -3.32 -0.56
N ALA A 116 15.98 -2.25 0.12
CA ALA A 116 17.09 -1.42 -0.30
C ALA A 116 18.46 -2.17 -0.31
N ARG A 117 18.54 -3.36 0.30
CA ARG A 117 19.74 -4.20 0.25
C ARG A 117 19.94 -4.85 -1.12
N TYR A 118 18.84 -5.10 -1.84
CA TYR A 118 18.88 -5.82 -3.13
C TYR A 118 18.75 -4.90 -4.34
N SER A 119 18.13 -3.74 -4.15
CA SER A 119 17.85 -2.80 -5.23
C SER A 119 18.17 -1.37 -4.83
N ILE A 120 18.48 -0.52 -5.82
CA ILE A 120 18.57 0.91 -5.62
C ILE A 120 17.14 1.44 -5.39
N LEU A 121 16.97 2.30 -4.39
CA LEU A 121 15.69 2.92 -4.10
C LEU A 121 15.21 3.82 -5.25
N ASP A 122 13.91 3.86 -5.48
CA ASP A 122 13.30 4.79 -6.42
C ASP A 122 13.64 6.25 -6.06
N LYS A 123 13.92 7.07 -7.07
CA LYS A 123 14.16 8.51 -6.90
C LYS A 123 12.84 9.28 -6.87
N GLU A 124 11.97 8.89 -5.96
CA GLU A 124 10.65 9.48 -5.76
C GLU A 124 10.46 9.84 -4.29
N PHE A 125 10.04 11.07 -4.03
CA PHE A 125 9.90 11.61 -2.70
C PHE A 125 8.49 12.12 -2.49
N TYR A 126 7.92 11.87 -1.33
CA TYR A 126 6.66 12.46 -0.95
C TYR A 126 6.84 13.97 -0.67
N LEU A 127 6.19 14.78 -1.47
CA LEU A 127 6.04 16.21 -1.24
C LEU A 127 4.56 16.49 -0.97
N PRO A 128 4.19 17.04 0.20
CA PRO A 128 2.80 17.35 0.48
C PRO A 128 2.28 18.46 -0.45
N GLU A 129 1.03 18.34 -0.87
CA GLU A 129 0.34 19.44 -1.53
C GLU A 129 0.15 20.62 -0.56
N ASN A 130 0.00 21.84 -1.07
CA ASN A 130 -0.13 23.06 -0.27
C ASN A 130 -1.23 22.96 0.80
N ASN A 131 -2.37 22.37 0.48
CA ASN A 131 -3.49 22.14 1.40
C ASN A 131 -3.20 21.10 2.49
N ASN A 132 -2.13 20.32 2.36
CA ASN A 132 -1.68 19.33 3.33
C ASN A 132 -0.53 19.82 4.21
N LEU A 133 0.05 21.00 3.93
CA LEU A 133 1.03 21.66 4.76
C LEU A 133 0.34 22.39 5.91
N ALA A 134 0.21 21.73 7.05
CA ALA A 134 -0.47 22.30 8.19
C ALA A 134 0.46 22.43 9.40
N ALA A 135 0.27 23.50 10.17
CA ALA A 135 0.93 23.69 11.45
C ALA A 135 0.53 22.60 12.46
N GLN A 136 1.28 22.46 13.53
CA GLN A 136 0.89 21.60 14.64
C GLN A 136 -0.33 22.20 15.36
N SER A 137 -1.35 21.38 15.62
CA SER A 137 -2.50 21.82 16.41
C SER A 137 -2.08 22.21 17.83
N THR A 138 -2.61 23.32 18.33
CA THR A 138 -2.38 23.80 19.68
C THR A 138 -3.25 23.11 20.74
N SER A 139 -4.39 22.56 20.31
CA SER A 139 -5.37 21.88 21.19
C SER A 139 -5.21 20.36 21.20
N ASN A 140 -4.76 19.77 20.12
CA ASN A 140 -4.53 18.33 19.99
C ASN A 140 -3.11 18.05 19.50
N ARG A 141 -2.25 17.54 20.38
CA ARG A 141 -0.84 17.25 20.07
C ARG A 141 -0.61 16.25 18.93
N GLN A 142 -1.62 15.49 18.56
CA GLN A 142 -1.58 14.55 17.42
C GLN A 142 -2.29 15.10 16.19
N GLY A 143 -2.95 16.23 16.30
CA GLY A 143 -3.74 16.85 15.23
C GLY A 143 -2.96 17.89 14.43
N ARG A 144 -3.50 18.18 13.27
CA ARG A 144 -3.05 19.29 12.41
C ARG A 144 -3.85 20.54 12.77
N GLY A 145 -3.19 21.69 12.70
CA GLY A 145 -3.77 23.02 12.82
C GLY A 145 -4.06 23.65 11.47
N ASP A 146 -3.89 24.96 11.40
CA ASP A 146 -4.14 25.74 10.19
C ASP A 146 -3.11 25.43 9.09
N VAL A 147 -3.54 25.54 7.84
CA VAL A 147 -2.68 25.35 6.68
C VAL A 147 -1.66 26.49 6.60
N LEU A 148 -0.40 26.17 6.31
CA LEU A 148 0.64 27.15 6.05
C LEU A 148 0.39 27.78 4.67
N GLU A 149 0.56 29.10 4.58
CA GLU A 149 0.30 29.84 3.37
C GLU A 149 1.50 30.72 2.96
N GLY A 150 1.49 31.21 1.72
CA GLY A 150 2.44 32.19 1.21
C GLY A 150 3.90 31.70 1.22
N GLU A 151 4.81 32.61 1.60
CA GLU A 151 6.26 32.34 1.60
C GLU A 151 6.67 31.24 2.59
N GLN A 152 5.97 31.11 3.72
CA GLN A 152 6.26 30.05 4.69
C GLN A 152 5.99 28.64 4.11
N ALA A 153 4.89 28.45 3.44
CA ALA A 153 4.57 27.19 2.78
C ALA A 153 5.60 26.83 1.70
N LYS A 154 5.99 27.83 0.90
CA LYS A 154 7.01 27.70 -0.14
C LYS A 154 8.36 27.31 0.45
N GLU A 155 8.81 28.02 1.49
CA GLU A 155 10.08 27.72 2.16
C GLU A 155 10.12 26.26 2.67
N VAL A 156 9.04 25.80 3.31
CA VAL A 156 8.96 24.41 3.81
C VAL A 156 9.01 23.39 2.66
N LEU A 157 8.29 23.63 1.56
CA LEU A 157 8.33 22.76 0.39
C LEU A 157 9.72 22.72 -0.26
N ASP A 158 10.36 23.87 -0.40
CA ASP A 158 11.71 23.98 -0.96
C ASP A 158 12.74 23.24 -0.09
N LEU A 159 12.64 23.35 1.22
CA LEU A 159 13.49 22.59 2.16
C LEU A 159 13.29 21.09 2.00
N LEU A 160 12.04 20.60 2.02
CA LEU A 160 11.73 19.18 1.85
C LEU A 160 12.28 18.63 0.54
N LYS A 161 12.08 19.38 -0.55
CA LYS A 161 12.55 18.98 -1.87
C LYS A 161 14.07 18.92 -1.97
N HIS A 162 14.74 20.01 -1.56
CA HIS A 162 16.19 20.11 -1.64
C HIS A 162 16.90 19.09 -0.75
N ASP A 163 16.37 18.84 0.45
CA ASP A 163 16.96 17.84 1.35
C ASP A 163 16.78 16.43 0.80
N ALA A 164 15.62 16.10 0.22
CA ALA A 164 15.39 14.82 -0.41
C ALA A 164 16.34 14.59 -1.62
N GLU A 165 16.43 15.56 -2.52
CA GLU A 165 17.31 15.51 -3.70
C GLU A 165 18.78 15.41 -3.31
N ARG A 166 19.23 16.22 -2.33
CA ARG A 166 20.60 16.21 -1.81
C ARG A 166 20.95 14.86 -1.16
N THR A 167 20.05 14.35 -0.34
CA THR A 167 20.25 13.06 0.35
C THR A 167 20.34 11.92 -0.66
N TYR A 168 19.47 11.92 -1.65
CA TYR A 168 19.53 10.91 -2.70
C TYR A 168 20.81 11.01 -3.55
N ALA A 169 21.25 12.21 -3.90
CA ALA A 169 22.51 12.39 -4.62
C ALA A 169 23.74 11.90 -3.81
N ASN A 170 23.71 12.05 -2.48
CA ASN A 170 24.74 11.49 -1.60
C ASN A 170 24.66 9.95 -1.55
N TYR A 171 23.45 9.38 -1.51
CA TYR A 171 23.21 7.94 -1.60
C TYR A 171 23.82 7.35 -2.87
N GLU A 172 23.53 7.93 -4.06
CA GLU A 172 24.14 7.53 -5.32
C GLU A 172 25.68 7.60 -5.27
N LYS A 173 26.24 8.68 -4.70
CA LYS A 173 27.69 8.84 -4.53
C LYS A 173 28.30 7.76 -3.62
N MET A 174 27.63 7.44 -2.50
CA MET A 174 28.10 6.40 -1.58
C MET A 174 28.10 5.03 -2.25
N LEU A 175 27.06 4.72 -3.02
CA LEU A 175 26.99 3.48 -3.80
C LEU A 175 27.93 3.46 -5.00
N ASN A 176 28.45 4.61 -5.42
CA ASN A 176 29.13 4.79 -6.70
C ASN A 176 28.29 4.31 -7.91
N GLN A 177 26.97 4.42 -7.80
CA GLN A 177 26.02 3.92 -8.80
C GLN A 177 24.82 4.87 -8.91
N ARG A 178 24.37 5.17 -10.14
CA ARG A 178 23.16 5.94 -10.39
C ARG A 178 21.90 5.07 -10.35
N TYR A 179 20.76 5.71 -10.27
CA TYR A 179 19.45 5.04 -10.31
C TYR A 179 19.27 4.11 -11.53
N ASP A 180 19.81 4.48 -12.69
CA ASP A 180 19.76 3.67 -13.91
C ASP A 180 20.73 2.47 -13.91
N GLY A 181 21.47 2.27 -12.82
CA GLY A 181 22.46 1.21 -12.66
C GLY A 181 23.84 1.52 -13.18
N SER A 182 24.07 2.69 -13.80
CA SER A 182 25.39 3.08 -14.33
C SER A 182 26.37 3.44 -13.20
N THR A 183 27.65 3.10 -13.36
CA THR A 183 28.73 3.47 -12.44
C THR A 183 29.03 4.97 -12.55
N ILE A 184 29.29 5.63 -11.42
CA ILE A 184 29.64 7.06 -11.40
C ILE A 184 31.13 7.27 -11.71
N ASP A 185 32.02 6.48 -11.08
CA ASP A 185 33.46 6.58 -11.22
C ASP A 185 34.07 5.17 -11.24
N GLU A 186 34.61 4.77 -12.38
CA GLU A 186 35.18 3.43 -12.61
C GLU A 186 36.40 3.13 -11.71
N ASN A 187 37.04 4.15 -11.16
CA ASN A 187 38.21 4.01 -10.29
C ASN A 187 37.85 3.87 -8.82
N LYS A 188 36.55 3.94 -8.46
CA LYS A 188 36.07 3.88 -7.07
C LYS A 188 35.19 2.67 -6.82
N LYS A 189 35.30 2.16 -5.61
CA LYS A 189 34.35 1.14 -5.10
C LYS A 189 33.20 1.83 -4.38
N GLY A 190 31.98 1.33 -4.60
CA GLY A 190 30.81 1.77 -3.86
C GLY A 190 30.71 1.14 -2.48
N LEU A 191 30.00 1.82 -1.59
CA LEU A 191 29.61 1.29 -0.27
C LEU A 191 28.59 0.17 -0.44
N ALA A 192 28.54 -0.77 0.48
CA ALA A 192 27.48 -1.78 0.51
C ALA A 192 26.11 -1.10 0.71
N ARG A 193 25.08 -1.57 -0.03
CA ARG A 193 23.75 -0.95 -0.02
C ARG A 193 23.11 -0.86 1.36
N GLU A 194 23.40 -1.80 2.26
CA GLU A 194 22.88 -1.79 3.62
C GLU A 194 23.50 -0.73 4.53
N LEU A 195 24.58 -0.08 4.07
CA LEU A 195 25.31 0.95 4.83
C LEU A 195 25.15 2.35 4.24
N ALA A 196 24.56 2.45 3.04
CA ALA A 196 24.38 3.71 2.33
C ALA A 196 23.10 4.46 2.72
#